data_1dba8d340be710928f1c0b91e033dca4
#
_entry.id   1dba8d340be710928f1c0b91e033dca4
#
_cell.length_a   1.000
_cell.length_b   1.000
_cell.length_c   1.000
_cell.angle_alpha   90.00
_cell.angle_beta   90.00
_cell.angle_gamma   90.00
#
_symmetry.space_group_name_H-M   'P 1'
#
loop_
_entity.id
_entity.type
_entity.pdbx_description
1 polymer ?
#
loop_
_entity_poly.entity_id
_entity_poly.type
_entity_poly.pdbx_seq_one_letter_code
_entity_poly.pdbx_strand_id
1 'polypeptide(L)'
;VRSGLGLVPRRLSGTGELWRARFSATEIADRIAAHHRPYHDRLADWLGAARRRHGIAVLLDLHSMPPLADGSATRVVIGTRYG
;
A
#
# COMPACT_ATOMS: atom_id res chain seq x y z
N VAL A 1 -10.27 7.99 5.72
CA VAL A 1 -10.35 7.53 4.33
C VAL A 1 -11.57 6.65 4.15
N ARG A 2 -12.52 7.08 3.29
CA ARG A 2 -13.84 6.42 3.14
C ARG A 2 -13.78 5.04 2.50
N SER A 3 -12.83 4.80 1.61
CA SER A 3 -12.68 3.55 0.86
C SER A 3 -11.79 2.51 1.53
N GLY A 4 -11.35 2.75 2.76
CA GLY A 4 -10.41 1.86 3.45
C GLY A 4 -8.95 2.01 3.01
N LEU A 5 -8.65 3.00 2.19
CA LEU A 5 -7.28 3.31 1.77
C LEU A 5 -6.60 4.19 2.83
N GLY A 6 -5.39 3.85 3.20
CA GLY A 6 -4.61 4.55 4.21
C GLY A 6 -3.59 3.63 4.85
N LEU A 7 -2.74 4.17 5.73
CA LEU A 7 -1.69 3.38 6.40
C LEU A 7 -2.25 2.30 7.32
N VAL A 8 -3.36 2.59 8.01
CA VAL A 8 -4.06 1.63 8.87
C VAL A 8 -5.54 1.69 8.50
N PRO A 9 -5.96 0.93 7.48
CA PRO A 9 -7.36 0.93 7.08
C PRO A 9 -8.24 0.35 8.19
N ARG A 10 -9.35 1.03 8.47
CA ARG A 10 -10.34 0.58 9.46
C ARG A 10 -11.45 -0.25 8.85
N ARG A 11 -11.79 0.03 7.60
CA ARG A 11 -12.92 -0.58 6.90
C ARG A 11 -12.49 -1.12 5.57
N LEU A 12 -13.10 -2.21 5.17
CA LEU A 12 -13.01 -2.74 3.82
C LEU A 12 -14.39 -2.63 3.18
N SER A 13 -14.44 -2.19 1.94
CA SER A 13 -15.70 -2.06 1.18
C SER A 13 -16.47 -3.38 1.19
N GLY A 14 -17.73 -3.34 1.63
CA GLY A 14 -18.63 -4.48 1.68
C GLY A 14 -18.47 -5.39 2.91
N THR A 15 -17.49 -5.20 3.78
CA THR A 15 -17.26 -6.05 4.97
C THR A 15 -17.35 -5.32 6.29
N GLY A 16 -17.40 -3.97 6.29
CA GLY A 16 -17.49 -3.16 7.52
C GLY A 16 -16.16 -2.99 8.23
N GLU A 17 -16.20 -2.91 9.55
CA GLU A 17 -15.02 -2.67 10.38
C GLU A 17 -14.10 -3.90 10.41
N LEU A 18 -12.79 -3.66 10.22
CA LEU A 18 -11.78 -4.71 10.28
C LEU A 18 -11.29 -5.02 11.68
N TRP A 19 -11.41 -4.07 12.61
CA TRP A 19 -10.82 -4.15 13.95
C TRP A 19 -11.90 -4.13 15.01
N ARG A 20 -11.64 -4.83 16.13
CA ARG A 20 -12.59 -4.88 17.26
C ARG A 20 -12.75 -3.53 17.97
N ALA A 21 -11.71 -2.72 17.98
CA ALA A 21 -11.71 -1.41 18.62
C ALA A 21 -10.89 -0.44 17.79
N ARG A 22 -11.05 0.85 18.04
CA ARG A 22 -10.22 1.89 17.42
C ARG A 22 -8.82 1.85 18.02
N PHE A 23 -7.82 2.05 17.17
CA PHE A 23 -6.45 2.26 17.62
C PHE A 23 -6.30 3.66 18.24
N SER A 24 -5.54 3.74 19.32
CA SER A 24 -5.05 5.00 19.86
C SER A 24 -3.98 5.61 18.92
N ALA A 25 -3.69 6.90 19.09
CA ALA A 25 -2.60 7.54 18.36
C ALA A 25 -1.24 6.87 18.64
N THR A 26 -1.01 6.43 19.87
CA THR A 26 0.21 5.71 20.25
C THR A 26 0.31 4.36 19.58
N GLU A 27 -0.77 3.57 19.55
CA GLU A 27 -0.79 2.28 18.85
C GLU A 27 -0.53 2.42 17.36
N ILE A 28 -1.10 3.44 16.71
CA ILE A 28 -0.84 3.73 15.30
C ILE A 28 0.62 4.12 15.09
N ALA A 29 1.17 5.00 15.92
CA ALA A 29 2.58 5.40 15.84
C ALA A 29 3.52 4.22 16.01
N ASP A 30 3.24 3.33 16.97
CA ASP A 30 4.04 2.12 17.21
C ASP A 30 4.00 1.16 16.02
N ARG A 31 2.83 0.97 15.42
CA ARG A 31 2.68 0.13 14.21
C ARG A 31 3.44 0.71 13.02
N ILE A 32 3.38 2.01 12.82
CA ILE A 32 4.14 2.69 11.75
C ILE A 32 5.65 2.50 11.97
N ALA A 33 6.12 2.72 13.18
CA ALA A 33 7.54 2.57 13.52
C ALA A 33 8.02 1.12 13.42
N ALA A 34 7.19 0.13 13.77
CA ALA A 34 7.57 -1.27 13.77
C ALA A 34 7.47 -1.93 12.38
N HIS A 35 6.56 -1.49 11.52
CA HIS A 35 6.24 -2.20 10.27
C HIS A 35 6.34 -1.33 9.02
N HIS A 36 5.74 -0.14 9.02
CA HIS A 36 5.71 0.70 7.83
C HIS A 36 7.07 1.32 7.53
N ARG A 37 7.67 1.99 8.51
CA ARG A 37 8.94 2.72 8.31
C ARG A 37 10.10 1.79 7.96
N PRO A 38 10.36 0.68 8.67
CA PRO A 38 11.45 -0.23 8.32
C PRO A 38 11.30 -0.81 6.91
N TYR A 39 10.10 -1.17 6.51
CA TYR A 39 9.81 -1.69 5.18
C TYR A 39 10.11 -0.66 4.09
N HIS A 40 9.63 0.56 4.25
CA HIS A 40 9.86 1.62 3.28
C HIS A 40 11.31 2.08 3.23
N ASP A 41 12.01 2.13 4.37
CA ASP A 41 13.43 2.43 4.41
C ASP A 41 14.24 1.38 3.65
N ARG A 42 13.90 0.10 3.78
CA ARG A 42 14.55 -0.98 3.06
C ARG A 42 14.32 -0.89 1.55
N LEU A 43 13.09 -0.60 1.13
CA LEU A 43 12.79 -0.36 -0.29
C LEU A 43 13.57 0.83 -0.84
N ALA A 44 13.63 1.93 -0.10
CA ALA A 44 14.39 3.12 -0.50
C ALA A 44 15.88 2.80 -0.67
N ASP A 45 16.46 2.01 0.23
CA ASP A 45 17.85 1.57 0.14
C ASP A 45 18.10 0.72 -1.11
N TRP A 46 17.25 -0.24 -1.40
CA TRP A 46 17.35 -1.09 -2.59
C TRP A 46 17.20 -0.31 -3.89
N LEU A 47 16.21 0.58 -3.95
CA LEU A 47 16.00 1.43 -5.12
C LEU A 47 17.15 2.40 -5.34
N GLY A 48 17.67 2.98 -4.25
CA GLY A 48 18.85 3.86 -4.31
C GLY A 48 20.08 3.11 -4.80
N ALA A 49 20.33 1.89 -4.31
CA ALA A 49 21.44 1.06 -4.76
C ALA A 49 21.32 0.69 -6.24
N ALA A 50 20.13 0.28 -6.68
CA ALA A 50 19.86 -0.04 -8.09
C ALA A 50 20.09 1.17 -9.00
N ARG A 51 19.62 2.35 -8.58
CA ARG A 51 19.82 3.58 -9.34
C ARG A 51 21.30 3.96 -9.45
N ARG A 52 22.07 3.84 -8.37
CA ARG A 52 23.51 4.11 -8.40
C ARG A 52 24.27 3.14 -9.31
N ARG A 53 23.86 1.87 -9.32
CA ARG A 53 24.52 0.83 -10.10
C ARG A 53 24.15 0.87 -11.58
N HIS A 54 22.89 1.15 -11.91
CA HIS A 54 22.34 1.02 -13.26
C HIS A 54 21.85 2.34 -13.87
N GLY A 55 21.84 3.44 -13.12
CA GLY A 55 21.34 4.74 -13.56
C GLY A 55 19.83 4.89 -13.48
N ILE A 56 19.11 3.78 -13.30
CA ILE A 56 17.64 3.72 -13.19
C ILE A 56 17.24 2.64 -12.20
N ALA A 57 16.12 2.83 -11.53
CA ALA A 57 15.47 1.82 -10.70
C ALA A 57 13.97 1.77 -11.01
N VAL A 58 13.43 0.57 -11.07
CA VAL A 58 12.01 0.32 -11.29
C VAL A 58 11.46 -0.53 -10.16
N LEU A 59 10.35 -0.10 -9.58
CA LEU A 59 9.61 -0.86 -8.57
C LEU A 59 8.27 -1.30 -9.17
N LEU A 60 8.02 -2.60 -9.10
CA LEU A 60 6.74 -3.19 -9.43
C LEU A 60 6.07 -3.71 -8.17
N ASP A 61 4.87 -3.22 -7.88
CA ASP A 61 4.03 -3.71 -6.80
C ASP A 61 2.94 -4.60 -7.40
N LEU A 62 3.08 -5.91 -7.21
CA LEU A 62 2.16 -6.91 -7.73
C LEU A 62 1.18 -7.32 -6.64
N HIS A 63 -0.08 -7.00 -6.83
CA HIS A 63 -1.12 -7.37 -5.87
C HIS A 63 -2.45 -7.69 -6.54
N SER A 64 -3.31 -8.40 -5.83
CA SER A 64 -4.69 -8.63 -6.24
C SER A 64 -5.56 -7.41 -5.95
N MET A 65 -6.67 -7.34 -6.64
CA MET A 65 -7.68 -6.31 -6.42
C MET A 65 -9.07 -6.89 -6.65
N PRO A 66 -10.12 -6.30 -6.08
CA PRO A 66 -11.49 -6.65 -6.40
C PRO A 66 -11.80 -6.41 -7.88
N PRO A 67 -12.80 -7.11 -8.45
CA PRO A 67 -13.28 -6.83 -9.80
C PRO A 67 -13.67 -5.36 -9.97
N LEU A 68 -13.46 -4.81 -11.16
CA LEU A 68 -13.87 -3.44 -11.45
C LEU A 68 -15.40 -3.31 -11.44
N ALA A 69 -15.87 -2.21 -10.89
CA ALA A 69 -17.31 -1.93 -10.74
C ALA A 69 -18.03 -1.68 -12.07
N ASP A 70 -17.30 -1.45 -13.15
CA ASP A 70 -17.86 -1.20 -14.49
C ASP A 70 -18.31 -2.47 -15.21
N GLY A 71 -18.19 -3.65 -14.59
CA GLY A 71 -18.55 -4.92 -15.20
C GLY A 71 -17.60 -5.39 -16.30
N SER A 72 -16.44 -4.74 -16.46
CA SER A 72 -15.45 -5.12 -17.45
C SER A 72 -14.83 -6.49 -17.13
N ALA A 73 -14.40 -7.20 -18.18
CA ALA A 73 -13.65 -8.45 -18.07
C ALA A 73 -12.14 -8.22 -17.88
N THR A 74 -11.73 -7.02 -17.52
CA THR A 74 -10.34 -6.64 -17.32
C THR A 74 -9.71 -7.50 -16.23
N ARG A 75 -8.60 -8.16 -16.54
CA ARG A 75 -7.88 -9.06 -15.63
C ARG A 75 -6.63 -8.42 -15.02
N VAL A 76 -6.07 -7.44 -15.70
CA VAL A 76 -4.83 -6.75 -15.28
C VAL A 76 -5.04 -5.25 -15.40
N VAL A 77 -4.70 -4.55 -14.36
CA VAL A 77 -4.70 -3.08 -14.35
C VAL A 77 -3.29 -2.61 -14.01
N ILE A 78 -2.76 -1.72 -14.81
CA ILE A 78 -1.47 -1.08 -14.57
C ILE A 78 -1.74 0.33 -14.09
N GLY A 79 -1.28 0.62 -12.88
CA GLY A 79 -1.34 1.95 -12.30
C GLY A 79 0.04 2.59 -12.27
N THR A 80 0.12 3.86 -12.60
CA THR A 80 1.32 4.66 -12.43
C THR A 80 0.97 5.92 -11.63
N ARG A 81 1.96 6.47 -10.93
CA ARG A 81 1.71 7.66 -10.10
C ARG A 81 1.37 8.91 -10.94
N TYR A 82 1.88 8.98 -12.15
CA TYR A 82 1.83 10.19 -12.98
C TYR A 82 1.19 9.96 -14.37
N GLY A 83 0.42 8.92 -14.52
CA GLY A 83 -0.31 8.71 -15.78
C GLY A 83 -0.44 7.30 -16.23
#